data_dd2d3ee43bcae399b0061b62607c4983
#
_entry.id   dd2d3ee43bcae399b0061b62607c4983
#
_cell.length_a   1.000
_cell.length_b   1.000
_cell.length_c   1.000
_cell.angle_alpha   90.00
_cell.angle_beta   90.00
_cell.angle_gamma   90.00
#
_symmetry.space_group_name_H-M   'P 1'
#
loop_
_entity.id
_entity.type
_entity.pdbx_description
1 polymer ?
#
loop_
_entity_poly.entity_id
_entity_poly.type
_entity_poly.pdbx_seq_one_letter_code
_entity_poly.pdbx_strand_id
1 'polypeptide(L)'
;MSNVILDVSNLRVEFYINRELNKIAVDGISFQLKRGDILGIVGESGSGKSVTSLAIMGLLQRSGKIALDSQIRYYLTQQEHIETTKLNSKEWTQYRGKKIAMIFQEPMSSFNPLYTIGHQLLEVIELHQTLNKKEAKKKAVELLQSVKVLEDDITLEKKYFSEKIKTKKLRFKSKNNLEHRQIQSYIKKQKETFLQRYPHELSGGQLQRVMIAMAISCKPDILIADEPTTALDVTVQKTILKLLLGLCKQNNISMIFISHDLGVINEVADKILVMYRGKIVERGEKDQILYHPKHDYTKELIACLPPLKNKIDRLSIISNFSSDEQTVDLFKQKKLIDRIISNKEIQDREKDVIDKKVLLSVKNLTVELNKATILNNITFEVYTGETLGLVGESGCGKSTLSKTILKLLEAKQGNILFDKYEILKFPDNSNLLRKLRKDIQIIFQNPYNSLNPRLTIGQTIMEPMIIHKTEKKYTKRKEIVETLLKLVGLEETSFERYPHEFSGGQRQRICIARALALNPRFIICDESVSALDVSVQAQILNLLKEIQQKFKLTCIFISHDLSVTRFMSDRIMVMRKGEIIELGTAEEIVNTPKIKYTKELLDSVPQFSKNK
;
A
#
# COMPACT_ATOMS: atom_id res chain seq x y z
N MET A 1 -20.13 -8.19 -34.12
CA MET A 1 -18.98 -9.12 -34.22
C MET A 1 -18.05 -8.81 -33.06
N SER A 2 -17.61 -9.82 -32.31
CA SER A 2 -16.91 -9.64 -31.04
C SER A 2 -15.49 -9.07 -31.25
N ASN A 3 -15.24 -7.88 -30.73
CA ASN A 3 -13.92 -7.24 -30.75
C ASN A 3 -13.02 -7.81 -29.62
N VAL A 4 -13.00 -9.15 -29.46
CA VAL A 4 -12.25 -9.84 -28.42
C VAL A 4 -10.77 -9.87 -28.78
N ILE A 5 -9.90 -9.56 -27.82
CA ILE A 5 -8.44 -9.63 -27.96
C ILE A 5 -7.83 -10.78 -27.18
N LEU A 6 -8.45 -11.15 -26.03
CA LEU A 6 -8.05 -12.28 -25.21
C LEU A 6 -9.28 -13.08 -24.79
N ASP A 7 -9.23 -14.39 -24.98
CA ASP A 7 -10.25 -15.32 -24.52
C ASP A 7 -9.61 -16.38 -23.62
N VAL A 8 -10.02 -16.42 -22.39
CA VAL A 8 -9.59 -17.39 -21.37
C VAL A 8 -10.75 -18.32 -21.12
N SER A 9 -10.58 -19.61 -21.40
CA SER A 9 -11.61 -20.63 -21.29
C SER A 9 -11.14 -21.76 -20.39
N ASN A 10 -11.91 -22.04 -19.34
CA ASN A 10 -11.69 -23.10 -18.36
C ASN A 10 -10.25 -23.11 -17.79
N LEU A 11 -9.69 -21.94 -17.47
CA LEU A 11 -8.35 -21.86 -16.91
C LEU A 11 -8.30 -22.49 -15.52
N ARG A 12 -7.50 -23.54 -15.38
CA ARG A 12 -7.19 -24.19 -14.13
C ARG A 12 -5.69 -24.25 -13.93
N VAL A 13 -5.23 -23.80 -12.76
CA VAL A 13 -3.81 -23.79 -12.39
C VAL A 13 -3.61 -24.56 -11.09
N GLU A 14 -2.72 -25.53 -11.18
CA GLU A 14 -2.41 -26.47 -10.10
C GLU A 14 -0.95 -26.36 -9.69
N PHE A 15 -0.68 -26.40 -8.40
CA PHE A 15 0.68 -26.44 -7.85
C PHE A 15 0.98 -27.80 -7.27
N TYR A 16 2.17 -28.33 -7.58
CA TYR A 16 2.64 -29.64 -7.19
C TYR A 16 3.88 -29.52 -6.30
N ILE A 17 3.90 -30.30 -5.20
CA ILE A 17 5.08 -30.52 -4.36
C ILE A 17 5.43 -32.01 -4.46
N ASN A 18 6.71 -32.32 -4.77
CA ASN A 18 7.18 -33.70 -4.93
C ASN A 18 6.30 -34.55 -5.87
N ARG A 19 5.74 -33.95 -6.92
CA ARG A 19 4.79 -34.54 -7.90
C ARG A 19 3.38 -34.80 -7.36
N GLU A 20 3.10 -34.49 -6.12
CA GLU A 20 1.74 -34.58 -5.55
C GLU A 20 1.03 -33.23 -5.68
N LEU A 21 -0.29 -33.28 -5.96
CA LEU A 21 -1.12 -32.08 -6.01
C LEU A 21 -1.20 -31.46 -4.62
N ASN A 22 -0.63 -30.24 -4.48
CA ASN A 22 -0.65 -29.51 -3.22
C ASN A 22 -1.82 -28.53 -3.14
N LYS A 23 -2.05 -27.76 -4.23
CA LYS A 23 -3.06 -26.72 -4.23
C LYS A 23 -3.57 -26.40 -5.62
N ILE A 24 -4.89 -26.23 -5.76
CA ILE A 24 -5.53 -25.63 -6.92
C ILE A 24 -5.61 -24.11 -6.63
N ALA A 25 -4.90 -23.31 -7.41
CA ALA A 25 -4.86 -21.86 -7.22
C ALA A 25 -5.88 -21.12 -8.08
N VAL A 26 -6.22 -21.68 -9.24
CA VAL A 26 -7.27 -21.21 -10.14
C VAL A 26 -8.07 -22.44 -10.60
N ASP A 27 -9.38 -22.36 -10.53
CA ASP A 27 -10.27 -23.50 -10.73
C ASP A 27 -11.36 -23.21 -11.76
N GLY A 28 -11.05 -23.45 -13.03
CA GLY A 28 -11.99 -23.43 -14.15
C GLY A 28 -12.57 -22.05 -14.48
N ILE A 29 -11.77 -20.98 -14.42
CA ILE A 29 -12.25 -19.63 -14.74
C ILE A 29 -12.32 -19.39 -16.26
N SER A 30 -13.34 -18.60 -16.66
CA SER A 30 -13.53 -18.21 -18.06
C SER A 30 -13.94 -16.76 -18.16
N PHE A 31 -13.27 -15.99 -19.03
CA PHE A 31 -13.57 -14.59 -19.30
C PHE A 31 -12.96 -14.10 -20.62
N GLN A 32 -13.43 -12.95 -21.08
CA GLN A 32 -12.95 -12.32 -22.31
C GLN A 32 -12.56 -10.86 -22.05
N LEU A 33 -11.50 -10.42 -22.70
CA LEU A 33 -11.10 -9.02 -22.79
C LEU A 33 -11.36 -8.52 -24.22
N LYS A 34 -12.05 -7.40 -24.36
CA LYS A 34 -12.25 -6.74 -25.65
C LYS A 34 -11.16 -5.70 -25.91
N ARG A 35 -10.93 -5.39 -27.20
CA ARG A 35 -9.97 -4.35 -27.58
C ARG A 35 -10.38 -2.99 -27.02
N GLY A 36 -9.46 -2.34 -26.33
CA GLY A 36 -9.65 -1.04 -25.69
C GLY A 36 -10.39 -1.06 -24.35
N ASP A 37 -10.97 -2.20 -23.93
CA ASP A 37 -11.62 -2.33 -22.63
C ASP A 37 -10.60 -2.46 -21.49
N ILE A 38 -11.00 -2.04 -20.30
CA ILE A 38 -10.26 -2.25 -19.05
C ILE A 38 -11.04 -3.22 -18.18
N LEU A 39 -10.49 -4.42 -17.97
CA LEU A 39 -11.08 -5.46 -17.13
C LEU A 39 -10.44 -5.44 -15.74
N GLY A 40 -11.21 -5.10 -14.72
CA GLY A 40 -10.81 -5.17 -13.33
C GLY A 40 -10.94 -6.59 -12.78
N ILE A 41 -9.93 -7.10 -12.08
CA ILE A 41 -10.00 -8.35 -11.32
C ILE A 41 -9.77 -8.03 -9.85
N VAL A 42 -10.75 -8.34 -9.01
CA VAL A 42 -10.74 -8.04 -7.57
C VAL A 42 -10.97 -9.29 -6.73
N GLY A 43 -10.46 -9.29 -5.51
CA GLY A 43 -10.60 -10.36 -4.52
C GLY A 43 -9.49 -10.31 -3.49
N GLU A 44 -9.59 -11.12 -2.44
CA GLU A 44 -8.59 -11.22 -1.38
C GLU A 44 -7.26 -11.83 -1.86
N SER A 45 -6.21 -11.68 -1.05
CA SER A 45 -4.93 -12.37 -1.26
C SER A 45 -5.14 -13.89 -1.30
N GLY A 46 -4.45 -14.54 -2.24
CA GLY A 46 -4.63 -15.97 -2.45
C GLY A 46 -5.90 -16.38 -3.20
N SER A 47 -6.74 -15.44 -3.68
CA SER A 47 -7.91 -15.75 -4.52
C SER A 47 -7.57 -16.19 -5.95
N GLY A 48 -6.28 -16.14 -6.36
CA GLY A 48 -5.82 -16.61 -7.67
C GLY A 48 -5.55 -15.50 -8.70
N LYS A 49 -5.71 -14.20 -8.36
CA LYS A 49 -5.55 -13.06 -9.29
C LYS A 49 -4.19 -13.03 -9.97
N SER A 50 -3.10 -12.95 -9.19
CA SER A 50 -1.73 -12.90 -9.73
C SER A 50 -1.32 -14.21 -10.42
N VAL A 51 -1.86 -15.35 -9.97
CA VAL A 51 -1.64 -16.64 -10.65
C VAL A 51 -2.31 -16.63 -12.03
N THR A 52 -3.49 -16.04 -12.15
CA THR A 52 -4.19 -15.87 -13.44
C THR A 52 -3.36 -15.01 -14.40
N SER A 53 -2.82 -13.88 -13.94
CA SER A 53 -1.96 -13.01 -14.78
C SER A 53 -0.67 -13.71 -15.22
N LEU A 54 -0.02 -14.43 -14.30
CA LEU A 54 1.18 -15.22 -14.63
C LEU A 54 0.89 -16.37 -15.59
N ALA A 55 -0.29 -17.00 -15.48
CA ALA A 55 -0.72 -18.03 -16.44
C ALA A 55 -0.92 -17.44 -17.85
N ILE A 56 -1.57 -16.28 -17.97
CA ILE A 56 -1.75 -15.57 -19.25
C ILE A 56 -0.41 -15.18 -19.86
N MET A 57 0.58 -14.83 -19.05
CA MET A 57 1.94 -14.49 -19.48
C MET A 57 2.83 -15.72 -19.72
N GLY A 58 2.38 -16.94 -19.38
CA GLY A 58 3.21 -18.14 -19.42
C GLY A 58 4.42 -18.07 -18.45
N LEU A 59 4.26 -17.38 -17.32
CA LEU A 59 5.32 -17.13 -16.32
C LEU A 59 5.09 -17.88 -15.00
N LEU A 60 4.31 -18.97 -15.03
CA LEU A 60 4.12 -19.79 -13.84
C LEU A 60 5.46 -20.38 -13.34
N GLN A 61 5.60 -20.47 -12.04
CA GLN A 61 6.74 -21.16 -11.41
C GLN A 61 6.79 -22.62 -11.82
N ARG A 62 7.96 -23.28 -11.71
CA ARG A 62 8.16 -24.68 -12.13
C ARG A 62 7.21 -25.68 -11.46
N SER A 63 6.73 -25.38 -10.25
CA SER A 63 5.75 -26.19 -9.52
C SER A 63 4.31 -25.98 -10.01
N GLY A 64 4.04 -24.89 -10.76
CA GLY A 64 2.71 -24.56 -11.27
C GLY A 64 2.49 -25.09 -12.67
N LYS A 65 1.34 -25.74 -12.90
CA LYS A 65 0.93 -26.26 -14.22
C LYS A 65 -0.46 -25.78 -14.57
N ILE A 66 -0.65 -25.46 -15.86
CA ILE A 66 -1.97 -25.24 -16.46
C ILE A 66 -2.55 -26.59 -16.83
N ALA A 67 -3.81 -26.87 -16.47
CA ALA A 67 -4.49 -28.10 -16.81
C ALA A 67 -4.69 -28.21 -18.34
N LEU A 68 -4.71 -29.43 -18.86
CA LEU A 68 -4.71 -29.71 -20.31
C LEU A 68 -5.98 -29.20 -21.04
N ASP A 69 -7.09 -29.10 -20.33
CA ASP A 69 -8.38 -28.61 -20.83
C ASP A 69 -8.52 -27.08 -20.80
N SER A 70 -7.52 -26.39 -20.26
CA SER A 70 -7.47 -24.94 -20.20
C SER A 70 -7.01 -24.35 -21.53
N GLN A 71 -7.67 -23.28 -21.98
CA GLN A 71 -7.32 -22.58 -23.22
C GLN A 71 -7.17 -21.08 -22.96
N ILE A 72 -6.09 -20.52 -23.49
CA ILE A 72 -5.84 -19.08 -23.51
C ILE A 72 -5.55 -18.67 -24.95
N ARG A 73 -6.50 -17.94 -25.56
CA ARG A 73 -6.41 -17.51 -26.97
C ARG A 73 -6.16 -16.03 -27.05
N TYR A 74 -5.06 -15.66 -27.68
CA TYR A 74 -4.75 -14.27 -28.04
C TYR A 74 -5.10 -14.04 -29.52
N TYR A 75 -5.96 -13.07 -29.80
CA TYR A 75 -6.47 -12.77 -31.15
C TYR A 75 -5.61 -11.70 -31.81
N LEU A 76 -4.97 -12.06 -32.93
CA LEU A 76 -4.26 -11.14 -33.83
C LEU A 76 -5.26 -10.31 -34.64
N THR A 77 -6.25 -11.00 -35.23
CA THR A 77 -7.38 -10.44 -35.96
C THR A 77 -8.68 -11.02 -35.42
N GLN A 78 -9.83 -10.70 -36.01
CA GLN A 78 -11.12 -11.28 -35.59
C GLN A 78 -11.23 -12.79 -35.87
N GLN A 79 -10.44 -13.31 -36.78
CA GLN A 79 -10.50 -14.72 -37.21
C GLN A 79 -9.26 -15.52 -36.79
N GLU A 80 -8.11 -14.84 -36.68
CA GLU A 80 -6.83 -15.47 -36.39
C GLU A 80 -6.46 -15.31 -34.91
N HIS A 81 -6.21 -16.42 -34.23
CA HIS A 81 -5.79 -16.45 -32.86
C HIS A 81 -4.62 -17.42 -32.63
N ILE A 82 -3.92 -17.19 -31.54
CA ILE A 82 -2.83 -18.05 -31.07
C ILE A 82 -3.22 -18.60 -29.72
N GLU A 83 -3.10 -19.89 -29.54
CA GLU A 83 -3.29 -20.56 -28.26
C GLU A 83 -2.00 -20.48 -27.46
N THR A 84 -1.97 -19.56 -26.50
CA THR A 84 -0.74 -19.24 -25.77
C THR A 84 -0.30 -20.34 -24.82
N THR A 85 -1.21 -21.23 -24.40
CA THR A 85 -0.91 -22.40 -23.55
C THR A 85 -0.01 -23.42 -24.24
N LYS A 86 0.05 -23.40 -25.57
CA LYS A 86 0.85 -24.32 -26.41
C LYS A 86 2.21 -23.78 -26.81
N LEU A 87 2.48 -22.48 -26.55
CA LEU A 87 3.73 -21.82 -26.93
C LEU A 87 4.92 -22.33 -26.10
N ASN A 88 6.01 -22.61 -26.79
CA ASN A 88 7.29 -22.91 -26.15
C ASN A 88 8.03 -21.61 -25.75
N SER A 89 9.11 -21.72 -24.96
CA SER A 89 9.85 -20.56 -24.45
C SER A 89 10.42 -19.64 -25.53
N LYS A 90 10.80 -20.16 -26.71
CA LYS A 90 11.31 -19.34 -27.83
C LYS A 90 10.17 -18.58 -28.52
N GLU A 91 9.04 -19.20 -28.70
CA GLU A 91 7.86 -18.57 -29.30
C GLU A 91 7.33 -17.45 -28.41
N TRP A 92 7.32 -17.64 -27.09
CA TRP A 92 6.91 -16.64 -26.12
C TRP A 92 7.71 -15.32 -26.22
N THR A 93 8.97 -15.34 -26.65
CA THR A 93 9.78 -14.11 -26.82
C THR A 93 9.21 -13.15 -27.87
N GLN A 94 8.38 -13.65 -28.79
CA GLN A 94 7.71 -12.82 -29.80
C GLN A 94 6.48 -12.09 -29.26
N TYR A 95 5.91 -12.58 -28.15
CA TYR A 95 4.66 -12.04 -27.56
C TYR A 95 4.92 -11.26 -26.29
N ARG A 96 5.77 -11.75 -25.36
CA ARG A 96 6.09 -11.06 -24.11
C ARG A 96 6.80 -9.75 -24.37
N GLY A 97 6.32 -8.68 -23.72
CA GLY A 97 6.86 -7.33 -23.86
C GLY A 97 6.45 -6.63 -25.15
N LYS A 98 6.22 -7.37 -26.26
CA LYS A 98 5.85 -6.82 -27.57
C LYS A 98 4.35 -6.75 -27.78
N LYS A 99 3.62 -7.81 -27.42
CA LYS A 99 2.17 -7.96 -27.63
C LYS A 99 1.40 -7.97 -26.31
N ILE A 100 1.92 -8.68 -25.33
CA ILE A 100 1.37 -8.75 -23.98
C ILE A 100 2.49 -8.31 -23.03
N ALA A 101 2.26 -7.26 -22.28
CA ALA A 101 3.20 -6.74 -21.29
C ALA A 101 2.59 -6.78 -19.88
N MET A 102 3.45 -6.79 -18.86
CA MET A 102 3.02 -6.87 -17.46
C MET A 102 3.74 -5.83 -16.61
N ILE A 103 2.98 -5.22 -15.71
CA ILE A 103 3.46 -4.42 -14.59
C ILE A 103 3.31 -5.29 -13.35
N PHE A 104 4.42 -5.59 -12.67
CA PHE A 104 4.45 -6.46 -11.50
C PHE A 104 4.10 -5.70 -10.22
N GLN A 105 3.69 -6.42 -9.19
CA GLN A 105 3.23 -5.90 -7.91
C GLN A 105 4.32 -5.11 -7.16
N GLU A 106 5.56 -5.62 -7.13
CA GLU A 106 6.67 -5.00 -6.41
C GLU A 106 7.75 -4.49 -7.37
N PRO A 107 7.88 -3.16 -7.56
CA PRO A 107 8.89 -2.61 -8.47
C PRO A 107 10.31 -2.96 -8.04
N MET A 108 10.63 -2.93 -6.74
CA MET A 108 11.99 -3.20 -6.26
C MET A 108 12.47 -4.62 -6.56
N SER A 109 11.60 -5.61 -6.48
CA SER A 109 11.92 -7.01 -6.81
C SER A 109 11.94 -7.29 -8.30
N SER A 110 11.31 -6.41 -9.11
CA SER A 110 11.20 -6.56 -10.57
C SER A 110 12.41 -6.02 -11.32
N PHE A 111 13.19 -5.13 -10.71
CA PHE A 111 14.42 -4.58 -11.28
C PHE A 111 15.65 -5.33 -10.78
N ASN A 112 16.65 -5.49 -11.67
CA ASN A 112 17.96 -5.96 -11.26
C ASN A 112 18.72 -4.80 -10.57
N PRO A 113 19.10 -4.93 -9.26
CA PRO A 113 19.74 -3.86 -8.52
C PRO A 113 21.17 -3.54 -9.01
N LEU A 114 21.79 -4.43 -9.79
CA LEU A 114 23.16 -4.28 -10.29
C LEU A 114 23.23 -3.48 -11.60
N TYR A 115 22.11 -3.28 -12.28
CA TYR A 115 22.05 -2.53 -13.55
C TYR A 115 21.34 -1.20 -13.39
N THR A 116 21.80 -0.21 -14.14
CA THR A 116 21.14 1.11 -14.18
C THR A 116 19.77 1.05 -14.83
N ILE A 117 18.91 2.01 -14.52
CA ILE A 117 17.59 2.16 -15.13
C ILE A 117 17.69 2.27 -16.65
N GLY A 118 18.66 3.05 -17.14
CA GLY A 118 18.89 3.21 -18.58
C GLY A 118 19.25 1.90 -19.25
N HIS A 119 20.11 1.09 -18.62
CA HIS A 119 20.50 -0.22 -19.18
C HIS A 119 19.29 -1.14 -19.34
N GLN A 120 18.49 -1.31 -18.28
CA GLN A 120 17.34 -2.20 -18.28
C GLN A 120 16.23 -1.74 -19.24
N LEU A 121 16.01 -0.43 -19.38
CA LEU A 121 15.04 0.10 -20.35
C LEU A 121 15.51 -0.06 -21.79
N LEU A 122 16.82 0.14 -22.06
CA LEU A 122 17.41 -0.05 -23.39
C LEU A 122 17.37 -1.51 -23.80
N GLU A 123 17.66 -2.45 -22.90
CA GLU A 123 17.60 -3.89 -23.15
C GLU A 123 16.22 -4.30 -23.71
N VAL A 124 15.13 -3.86 -23.11
CA VAL A 124 13.77 -4.15 -23.58
C VAL A 124 13.51 -3.55 -24.97
N ILE A 125 13.97 -2.32 -25.20
CA ILE A 125 13.78 -1.63 -26.49
C ILE A 125 14.58 -2.35 -27.59
N GLU A 126 15.83 -2.67 -27.35
CA GLU A 126 16.73 -3.30 -28.32
C GLU A 126 16.31 -4.75 -28.64
N LEU A 127 15.76 -5.47 -27.62
CA LEU A 127 15.28 -6.85 -27.82
C LEU A 127 14.10 -6.93 -28.80
N HIS A 128 13.19 -5.96 -28.75
CA HIS A 128 11.92 -6.02 -29.49
C HIS A 128 11.83 -5.09 -30.70
N GLN A 129 12.79 -4.19 -30.88
CA GLN A 129 12.77 -3.18 -31.94
C GLN A 129 14.11 -3.10 -32.66
N THR A 130 14.05 -2.99 -33.97
CA THR A 130 15.24 -2.85 -34.85
C THR A 130 15.72 -1.39 -34.87
N LEU A 131 16.11 -0.86 -33.68
CA LEU A 131 16.62 0.49 -33.53
C LEU A 131 18.13 0.46 -33.30
N ASN A 132 18.85 1.47 -33.82
CA ASN A 132 20.24 1.65 -33.43
C ASN A 132 20.34 2.21 -31.99
N LYS A 133 21.50 2.07 -31.35
CA LYS A 133 21.71 2.50 -29.94
C LYS A 133 21.35 3.96 -29.67
N LYS A 134 21.55 4.86 -30.64
CA LYS A 134 21.24 6.28 -30.48
C LYS A 134 19.73 6.53 -30.48
N GLU A 135 19.00 5.85 -31.36
CA GLU A 135 17.54 5.90 -31.47
C GLU A 135 16.89 5.24 -30.25
N ALA A 136 17.39 4.08 -29.81
CA ALA A 136 16.93 3.41 -28.59
C ALA A 136 17.09 4.32 -27.36
N LYS A 137 18.25 5.00 -27.21
CA LYS A 137 18.48 5.96 -26.12
C LYS A 137 17.50 7.16 -26.19
N LYS A 138 17.23 7.70 -27.39
CA LYS A 138 16.26 8.78 -27.58
C LYS A 138 14.88 8.33 -27.16
N LYS A 139 14.45 7.14 -27.61
CA LYS A 139 13.16 6.55 -27.23
C LYS A 139 13.04 6.28 -25.74
N ALA A 140 14.09 5.79 -25.09
CA ALA A 140 14.12 5.59 -23.65
C ALA A 140 13.87 6.90 -22.89
N VAL A 141 14.50 8.00 -23.31
CA VAL A 141 14.27 9.34 -22.73
C VAL A 141 12.84 9.80 -22.95
N GLU A 142 12.30 9.67 -24.15
CA GLU A 142 10.91 10.05 -24.47
C GLU A 142 9.90 9.26 -23.60
N LEU A 143 10.13 7.95 -23.40
CA LEU A 143 9.32 7.12 -22.51
C LEU A 143 9.39 7.61 -21.05
N LEU A 144 10.57 7.89 -20.53
CA LEU A 144 10.73 8.39 -19.16
C LEU A 144 10.08 9.77 -18.96
N GLN A 145 10.08 10.62 -19.98
CA GLN A 145 9.36 11.89 -19.98
C GLN A 145 7.84 11.69 -20.06
N SER A 146 7.36 10.75 -20.87
CA SER A 146 5.93 10.44 -21.00
C SER A 146 5.30 9.96 -19.70
N VAL A 147 6.05 9.19 -18.88
CA VAL A 147 5.63 8.75 -17.54
C VAL A 147 5.94 9.78 -16.44
N LYS A 148 6.43 10.97 -16.80
CA LYS A 148 6.73 12.07 -15.87
C LYS A 148 7.70 11.71 -14.75
N VAL A 149 8.64 10.81 -14.98
CA VAL A 149 9.72 10.48 -14.06
C VAL A 149 10.97 11.30 -14.39
N LEU A 150 11.14 11.61 -15.66
CA LEU A 150 12.10 12.58 -16.16
C LEU A 150 11.33 13.82 -16.64
N GLU A 151 11.80 14.99 -16.28
CA GLU A 151 11.17 16.24 -16.68
C GLU A 151 11.33 16.51 -18.19
N ASP A 152 10.37 17.20 -18.76
CA ASP A 152 10.44 17.64 -20.14
C ASP A 152 11.51 18.72 -20.34
N ASP A 153 11.91 18.94 -21.58
CA ASP A 153 13.00 19.85 -21.93
C ASP A 153 12.71 21.30 -21.52
N ILE A 154 11.44 21.72 -21.59
CA ILE A 154 11.01 23.06 -21.17
C ILE A 154 11.17 23.24 -19.66
N THR A 155 10.80 22.25 -18.88
CA THR A 155 10.94 22.28 -17.42
C THR A 155 12.42 22.26 -17.01
N LEU A 156 13.25 21.46 -17.68
CA LEU A 156 14.69 21.42 -17.46
C LEU A 156 15.37 22.75 -17.81
N GLU A 157 14.92 23.41 -18.86
CA GLU A 157 15.38 24.74 -19.22
C GLU A 157 15.04 25.79 -18.14
N LYS A 158 13.80 25.80 -17.64
CA LYS A 158 13.39 26.67 -16.52
C LYS A 158 14.23 26.42 -15.28
N LYS A 159 14.56 25.16 -14.97
CA LYS A 159 15.45 24.82 -13.85
C LYS A 159 16.86 25.37 -14.06
N TYR A 160 17.42 25.24 -15.24
CA TYR A 160 18.72 25.83 -15.57
C TYR A 160 18.76 27.32 -15.25
N PHE A 161 17.77 28.11 -15.67
CA PHE A 161 17.70 29.51 -15.36
C PHE A 161 17.54 29.78 -13.85
N SER A 162 16.71 29.02 -13.15
CA SER A 162 16.51 29.18 -11.71
C SER A 162 17.78 28.89 -10.89
N GLU A 163 18.56 27.91 -11.27
CA GLU A 163 19.85 27.58 -10.65
C GLU A 163 20.90 28.66 -10.94
N LYS A 164 20.92 29.19 -12.16
CA LYS A 164 21.83 30.24 -12.58
C LYS A 164 21.54 31.57 -11.83
N ILE A 165 20.27 31.86 -11.55
CA ILE A 165 19.85 33.01 -10.74
C ILE A 165 20.33 32.85 -9.29
N LYS A 166 20.12 31.67 -8.67
CA LYS A 166 20.54 31.40 -7.29
C LYS A 166 22.05 31.49 -7.08
N THR A 167 22.86 31.18 -8.10
CA THR A 167 24.32 31.20 -8.02
C THR A 167 24.93 32.57 -8.32
N LYS A 168 24.13 33.66 -8.46
CA LYS A 168 24.58 35.06 -8.78
C LYS A 168 25.52 35.16 -10.01
N LYS A 169 25.52 34.19 -10.91
CA LYS A 169 26.35 34.18 -12.14
C LYS A 169 25.68 34.86 -13.34
N LEU A 170 24.63 35.64 -13.13
CA LEU A 170 24.03 36.46 -14.18
C LEU A 170 24.77 37.77 -14.30
N ARG A 171 25.85 37.82 -15.07
CA ARG A 171 26.22 39.01 -15.81
C ARG A 171 25.36 39.00 -17.09
N PHE A 172 24.41 39.91 -17.15
CA PHE A 172 23.66 40.21 -18.38
C PHE A 172 24.65 40.72 -19.44
N LYS A 173 25.17 39.81 -20.26
CA LYS A 173 25.78 40.16 -21.54
C LYS A 173 25.45 39.10 -22.58
N SER A 174 24.51 39.52 -23.45
CA SER A 174 24.25 39.12 -24.87
C SER A 174 24.84 37.80 -25.36
N LYS A 175 24.02 37.00 -25.76
CA LYS A 175 23.27 36.66 -26.96
C LYS A 175 23.59 35.31 -27.57
N ASN A 176 22.59 34.56 -27.58
CA ASN A 176 21.94 33.62 -28.49
C ASN A 176 22.59 32.24 -28.76
N ASN A 177 23.80 32.06 -29.16
CA ASN A 177 24.30 30.72 -29.53
C ASN A 177 25.06 30.01 -28.43
N LEU A 178 25.81 30.71 -27.58
CA LEU A 178 26.53 30.13 -26.45
C LEU A 178 25.59 29.70 -25.31
N GLU A 179 24.59 30.52 -25.02
CA GLU A 179 23.60 30.20 -23.98
C GLU A 179 22.71 29.02 -24.39
N HIS A 180 22.27 29.00 -25.65
CA HIS A 180 21.52 27.83 -26.18
C HIS A 180 22.34 26.53 -26.12
N ARG A 181 23.62 26.55 -26.45
CA ARG A 181 24.51 25.37 -26.31
C ARG A 181 24.68 24.94 -24.85
N GLN A 182 24.76 25.88 -23.90
CA GLN A 182 24.85 25.60 -22.47
C GLN A 182 23.56 24.94 -21.96
N ILE A 183 22.39 25.47 -22.35
CA ILE A 183 21.09 24.88 -22.03
C ILE A 183 20.99 23.45 -22.56
N GLN A 184 21.30 23.23 -23.84
CA GLN A 184 21.26 21.91 -24.46
C GLN A 184 22.24 20.92 -23.78
N SER A 185 23.41 21.39 -23.41
CA SER A 185 24.38 20.58 -22.66
C SER A 185 23.87 20.23 -21.27
N TYR A 186 23.24 21.16 -20.55
CA TYR A 186 22.62 20.92 -19.25
C TYR A 186 21.48 19.90 -19.37
N ILE A 187 20.55 20.08 -20.31
CA ILE A 187 19.43 19.16 -20.55
C ILE A 187 19.97 17.75 -20.87
N LYS A 188 20.94 17.64 -21.75
CA LYS A 188 21.58 16.37 -22.11
C LYS A 188 22.21 15.71 -20.87
N LYS A 189 22.94 16.47 -20.05
CA LYS A 189 23.55 15.98 -18.82
C LYS A 189 22.50 15.46 -17.83
N GLN A 190 21.39 16.17 -17.63
CA GLN A 190 20.31 15.73 -16.74
C GLN A 190 19.70 14.40 -17.21
N LYS A 191 19.43 14.27 -18.52
CA LYS A 191 18.91 13.04 -19.13
C LYS A 191 19.88 11.88 -18.95
N GLU A 192 21.16 12.10 -19.19
CA GLU A 192 22.20 11.07 -19.02
C GLU A 192 22.38 10.66 -17.56
N THR A 193 22.43 11.61 -16.65
CA THR A 193 22.51 11.36 -15.21
C THR A 193 21.34 10.52 -14.72
N PHE A 194 20.11 10.78 -15.22
CA PHE A 194 18.95 9.98 -14.83
C PHE A 194 19.05 8.54 -15.33
N LEU A 195 19.46 8.31 -16.56
CA LEU A 195 19.66 6.96 -17.14
C LEU A 195 20.72 6.14 -16.40
N GLN A 196 21.69 6.81 -15.76
CA GLN A 196 22.76 6.16 -14.99
C GLN A 196 22.37 5.82 -13.55
N ARG A 197 21.19 6.22 -13.08
CA ARG A 197 20.71 5.88 -11.74
C ARG A 197 20.40 4.40 -11.61
N TYR A 198 20.64 3.88 -10.42
CA TYR A 198 20.28 2.54 -10.01
C TYR A 198 18.85 2.51 -9.41
N PRO A 199 18.19 1.34 -9.38
CA PRO A 199 16.84 1.23 -8.82
C PRO A 199 16.73 1.77 -7.38
N HIS A 200 17.70 1.50 -6.52
CA HIS A 200 17.70 1.92 -5.12
C HIS A 200 17.85 3.45 -4.92
N GLU A 201 18.23 4.20 -5.95
CA GLU A 201 18.33 5.66 -5.92
C GLU A 201 17.01 6.36 -6.27
N LEU A 202 15.96 5.60 -6.59
CA LEU A 202 14.64 6.11 -6.95
C LEU A 202 13.62 5.86 -5.83
N SER A 203 12.67 6.78 -5.67
CA SER A 203 11.51 6.53 -4.80
C SER A 203 10.60 5.44 -5.38
N GLY A 204 9.78 4.79 -4.55
CA GLY A 204 8.85 3.75 -5.00
C GLY A 204 7.95 4.21 -6.15
N GLY A 205 7.38 5.42 -6.07
CA GLY A 205 6.56 5.98 -7.14
C GLY A 205 7.34 6.33 -8.42
N GLN A 206 8.62 6.70 -8.31
CA GLN A 206 9.48 6.89 -9.48
C GLN A 206 9.82 5.55 -10.14
N LEU A 207 10.15 4.54 -9.34
CA LEU A 207 10.47 3.21 -9.84
C LEU A 207 9.26 2.55 -10.52
N GLN A 208 8.06 2.74 -9.93
CA GLN A 208 6.79 2.29 -10.54
C GLN A 208 6.57 2.92 -11.92
N ARG A 209 6.81 4.23 -12.06
CA ARG A 209 6.70 4.90 -13.37
C ARG A 209 7.73 4.41 -14.39
N VAL A 210 8.94 4.08 -13.94
CA VAL A 210 9.94 3.45 -14.83
C VAL A 210 9.47 2.07 -15.29
N MET A 211 8.88 1.26 -14.40
CA MET A 211 8.31 -0.03 -14.76
C MET A 211 7.17 0.11 -15.76
N ILE A 212 6.30 1.11 -15.60
CA ILE A 212 5.27 1.45 -16.60
C ILE A 212 5.91 1.80 -17.93
N ALA A 213 6.96 2.65 -17.95
CA ALA A 213 7.67 3.00 -19.18
C ALA A 213 8.25 1.79 -19.90
N MET A 214 8.81 0.83 -19.15
CA MET A 214 9.30 -0.44 -19.70
C MET A 214 8.17 -1.27 -20.30
N ALA A 215 7.06 -1.43 -19.58
CA ALA A 215 5.91 -2.23 -20.02
C ALA A 215 5.29 -1.68 -21.31
N ILE A 216 5.19 -0.34 -21.47
CA ILE A 216 4.60 0.29 -22.67
C ILE A 216 5.60 0.56 -23.79
N SER A 217 6.89 0.27 -23.60
CA SER A 217 7.98 0.63 -24.54
C SER A 217 7.76 0.11 -25.97
N CYS A 218 7.13 -1.06 -26.09
CA CYS A 218 6.82 -1.70 -27.36
C CYS A 218 5.38 -1.49 -27.83
N LYS A 219 4.58 -0.66 -27.14
CA LYS A 219 3.16 -0.44 -27.42
C LYS A 219 2.38 -1.77 -27.49
N PRO A 220 2.30 -2.51 -26.38
CA PRO A 220 1.64 -3.81 -26.37
C PRO A 220 0.15 -3.68 -26.67
N ASP A 221 -0.46 -4.74 -27.18
CA ASP A 221 -1.90 -4.81 -27.42
C ASP A 221 -2.67 -5.03 -26.09
N ILE A 222 -2.04 -5.77 -25.14
CA ILE A 222 -2.57 -6.06 -23.82
C ILE A 222 -1.54 -5.67 -22.76
N LEU A 223 -2.00 -4.91 -21.76
CA LEU A 223 -1.23 -4.59 -20.56
C LEU A 223 -1.88 -5.26 -19.34
N ILE A 224 -1.15 -6.09 -18.65
CA ILE A 224 -1.56 -6.67 -17.38
C ILE A 224 -0.92 -5.84 -16.26
N ALA A 225 -1.72 -5.23 -15.41
CA ALA A 225 -1.26 -4.45 -14.27
C ALA A 225 -1.64 -5.20 -12.98
N ASP A 226 -0.66 -5.88 -12.38
CA ASP A 226 -0.86 -6.66 -11.16
C ASP A 226 -0.53 -5.81 -9.94
N GLU A 227 -1.57 -5.30 -9.29
CA GLU A 227 -1.49 -4.41 -8.13
C GLU A 227 -0.50 -3.23 -8.30
N PRO A 228 -0.60 -2.44 -9.38
CA PRO A 228 0.43 -1.48 -9.77
C PRO A 228 0.54 -0.28 -8.83
N THR A 229 -0.34 -0.14 -7.85
CA THR A 229 -0.39 0.99 -6.91
C THR A 229 -0.25 0.58 -5.44
N THR A 230 -0.04 -0.71 -5.16
CA THR A 230 0.18 -1.22 -3.81
C THR A 230 1.44 -0.58 -3.19
N ALA A 231 1.38 -0.23 -1.92
CA ALA A 231 2.44 0.47 -1.16
C ALA A 231 2.75 1.92 -1.63
N LEU A 232 1.86 2.54 -2.40
CA LEU A 232 1.94 3.96 -2.75
C LEU A 232 0.93 4.77 -1.94
N ASP A 233 1.29 6.02 -1.63
CA ASP A 233 0.32 6.93 -1.03
C ASP A 233 -0.79 7.32 -2.03
N VAL A 234 -1.96 7.73 -1.49
CA VAL A 234 -3.19 7.97 -2.26
C VAL A 234 -3.00 9.01 -3.38
N THR A 235 -2.16 10.03 -3.17
CA THR A 235 -1.91 11.08 -4.17
C THR A 235 -1.03 10.58 -5.32
N VAL A 236 0.01 9.82 -5.01
CA VAL A 236 0.86 9.15 -6.03
C VAL A 236 0.07 8.09 -6.77
N GLN A 237 -0.74 7.29 -6.05
CA GLN A 237 -1.66 6.30 -6.62
C GLN A 237 -2.57 6.94 -7.67
N LYS A 238 -3.31 8.00 -7.32
CA LYS A 238 -4.21 8.71 -8.26
C LYS A 238 -3.47 9.25 -9.49
N THR A 239 -2.24 9.73 -9.29
CA THR A 239 -1.42 10.21 -10.41
C THR A 239 -0.98 9.09 -11.35
N ILE A 240 -0.63 7.92 -10.81
CA ILE A 240 -0.25 6.73 -11.59
C ILE A 240 -1.46 6.16 -12.33
N LEU A 241 -2.63 6.09 -11.69
CA LEU A 241 -3.86 5.63 -12.34
C LEU A 241 -4.23 6.51 -13.53
N LYS A 242 -4.21 7.84 -13.37
CA LYS A 242 -4.45 8.78 -14.47
C LYS A 242 -3.43 8.63 -15.60
N LEU A 243 -2.17 8.39 -15.26
CA LEU A 243 -1.11 8.14 -16.24
C LEU A 243 -1.39 6.85 -17.03
N LEU A 244 -1.67 5.74 -16.36
CA LEU A 244 -1.98 4.44 -17.00
C LEU A 244 -3.19 4.55 -17.91
N LEU A 245 -4.29 5.13 -17.44
CA LEU A 245 -5.51 5.36 -18.24
C LEU A 245 -5.23 6.21 -19.48
N GLY A 246 -4.47 7.29 -19.32
CA GLY A 246 -4.08 8.16 -20.44
C GLY A 246 -3.23 7.43 -21.47
N LEU A 247 -2.25 6.64 -21.04
CA LEU A 247 -1.37 5.87 -21.93
C LEU A 247 -2.12 4.74 -22.63
N CYS A 248 -3.02 4.03 -21.95
CA CYS A 248 -3.86 2.99 -22.55
C CYS A 248 -4.76 3.58 -23.64
N LYS A 249 -5.43 4.71 -23.34
CA LYS A 249 -6.30 5.39 -24.31
C LYS A 249 -5.53 5.92 -25.52
N GLN A 250 -4.37 6.57 -25.29
CA GLN A 250 -3.55 7.12 -26.38
C GLN A 250 -2.98 6.06 -27.33
N ASN A 251 -2.63 4.89 -26.80
CA ASN A 251 -2.03 3.80 -27.58
C ASN A 251 -3.02 2.68 -27.93
N ASN A 252 -4.31 2.82 -27.61
CA ASN A 252 -5.36 1.82 -27.81
C ASN A 252 -5.01 0.45 -27.19
N ILE A 253 -4.46 0.47 -25.97
CA ILE A 253 -4.04 -0.71 -25.21
C ILE A 253 -5.23 -1.22 -24.40
N SER A 254 -5.55 -2.51 -24.50
CA SER A 254 -6.51 -3.18 -23.61
C SER A 254 -5.82 -3.54 -22.30
N MET A 255 -6.50 -3.41 -21.15
CA MET A 255 -5.84 -3.62 -19.87
C MET A 255 -6.58 -4.63 -19.00
N ILE A 256 -5.84 -5.54 -18.37
CA ILE A 256 -6.29 -6.30 -17.21
C ILE A 256 -5.69 -5.62 -15.98
N PHE A 257 -6.54 -5.09 -15.12
CA PHE A 257 -6.12 -4.37 -13.92
C PHE A 257 -6.49 -5.17 -12.67
N ILE A 258 -5.51 -5.63 -11.95
CA ILE A 258 -5.68 -6.42 -10.72
C ILE A 258 -5.46 -5.52 -9.51
N SER A 259 -6.39 -5.56 -8.57
CA SER A 259 -6.26 -4.88 -7.28
C SER A 259 -7.10 -5.59 -6.21
N HIS A 260 -6.69 -5.47 -4.96
CA HIS A 260 -7.52 -5.80 -3.82
C HIS A 260 -8.38 -4.60 -3.36
N ASP A 261 -8.09 -3.39 -3.86
CA ASP A 261 -8.80 -2.17 -3.55
C ASP A 261 -9.93 -1.91 -4.57
N LEU A 262 -11.17 -2.08 -4.12
CA LEU A 262 -12.37 -1.82 -4.91
C LEU A 262 -12.51 -0.35 -5.33
N GLY A 263 -11.99 0.58 -4.53
CA GLY A 263 -12.01 1.99 -4.86
C GLY A 263 -11.16 2.31 -6.08
N VAL A 264 -9.97 1.70 -6.15
CA VAL A 264 -9.09 1.79 -7.30
C VAL A 264 -9.73 1.17 -8.54
N ILE A 265 -10.34 -0.01 -8.39
CA ILE A 265 -11.06 -0.68 -9.47
C ILE A 265 -12.21 0.20 -10.00
N ASN A 266 -12.95 0.88 -9.11
CA ASN A 266 -14.02 1.81 -9.50
C ASN A 266 -13.52 2.97 -10.37
N GLU A 267 -12.30 3.46 -10.15
CA GLU A 267 -11.73 4.56 -10.95
C GLU A 267 -11.26 4.10 -12.35
N VAL A 268 -10.86 2.82 -12.48
CA VAL A 268 -10.10 2.34 -13.64
C VAL A 268 -10.91 1.42 -14.55
N ALA A 269 -11.69 0.51 -13.99
CA ALA A 269 -12.29 -0.60 -14.74
C ALA A 269 -13.60 -0.22 -15.43
N ASP A 270 -13.85 -0.81 -16.61
CA ASP A 270 -15.15 -0.80 -17.28
C ASP A 270 -16.01 -1.99 -16.81
N LYS A 271 -15.38 -3.16 -16.66
CA LYS A 271 -15.97 -4.42 -16.19
C LYS A 271 -15.17 -4.98 -15.04
N ILE A 272 -15.83 -5.72 -14.17
CA ILE A 272 -15.23 -6.30 -12.98
C ILE A 272 -15.49 -7.82 -12.93
N LEU A 273 -14.42 -8.55 -12.59
CA LEU A 273 -14.46 -9.94 -12.18
C LEU A 273 -14.13 -10.02 -10.69
N VAL A 274 -14.98 -10.63 -9.90
CA VAL A 274 -14.74 -10.88 -8.47
C VAL A 274 -14.25 -12.32 -8.33
N MET A 275 -13.03 -12.49 -7.82
CA MET A 275 -12.41 -13.79 -7.60
C MET A 275 -12.40 -14.17 -6.12
N TYR A 276 -12.81 -15.41 -5.85
CA TYR A 276 -12.77 -15.99 -4.52
C TYR A 276 -12.35 -17.47 -4.60
N ARG A 277 -11.33 -17.88 -3.83
CA ARG A 277 -10.80 -19.25 -3.77
C ARG A 277 -10.58 -19.90 -5.14
N GLY A 278 -9.94 -19.16 -6.06
CA GLY A 278 -9.61 -19.63 -7.40
C GLY A 278 -10.74 -19.58 -8.41
N LYS A 279 -11.95 -19.13 -8.05
CA LYS A 279 -13.12 -19.06 -8.92
C LYS A 279 -13.58 -17.64 -9.16
N ILE A 280 -14.21 -17.38 -10.31
CA ILE A 280 -14.98 -16.15 -10.53
C ILE A 280 -16.36 -16.37 -9.91
N VAL A 281 -16.67 -15.60 -8.85
CA VAL A 281 -17.95 -15.71 -8.14
C VAL A 281 -18.98 -14.71 -8.65
N GLU A 282 -18.53 -13.57 -9.17
CA GLU A 282 -19.39 -12.57 -9.79
C GLU A 282 -18.67 -11.84 -10.91
N ARG A 283 -19.41 -11.43 -11.95
CA ARG A 283 -18.91 -10.63 -13.08
C ARG A 283 -19.98 -9.71 -13.64
N GLY A 284 -19.57 -8.55 -14.08
CA GLY A 284 -20.50 -7.58 -14.68
C GLY A 284 -19.86 -6.24 -15.00
N GLU A 285 -20.69 -5.32 -15.44
CA GLU A 285 -20.30 -3.91 -15.57
C GLU A 285 -19.98 -3.35 -14.17
N LYS A 286 -19.07 -2.39 -14.12
CA LYS A 286 -18.59 -1.78 -12.88
C LYS A 286 -19.72 -1.38 -11.93
N ASP A 287 -20.69 -0.62 -12.43
CA ASP A 287 -21.78 -0.09 -11.59
C ASP A 287 -22.69 -1.21 -11.03
N GLN A 288 -22.89 -2.28 -11.79
CA GLN A 288 -23.65 -3.44 -11.31
C GLN A 288 -22.95 -4.10 -10.12
N ILE A 289 -21.64 -4.37 -10.24
CA ILE A 289 -20.88 -5.07 -9.19
C ILE A 289 -20.74 -4.21 -7.93
N LEU A 290 -20.50 -2.91 -8.08
CA LEU A 290 -20.21 -2.04 -6.93
C LEU A 290 -21.47 -1.55 -6.20
N TYR A 291 -22.57 -1.32 -6.92
CA TYR A 291 -23.79 -0.74 -6.33
C TYR A 291 -24.96 -1.73 -6.22
N HIS A 292 -24.93 -2.83 -6.95
CA HIS A 292 -25.97 -3.86 -6.98
C HIS A 292 -25.38 -5.27 -6.97
N PRO A 293 -24.46 -5.57 -6.03
CA PRO A 293 -23.81 -6.90 -5.97
C PRO A 293 -24.87 -7.99 -5.68
N LYS A 294 -24.73 -9.12 -6.36
CA LYS A 294 -25.63 -10.26 -6.18
C LYS A 294 -25.03 -11.31 -5.26
N HIS A 295 -23.74 -11.60 -5.44
CA HIS A 295 -23.04 -12.62 -4.66
C HIS A 295 -22.71 -12.11 -3.25
N ASP A 296 -22.94 -12.94 -2.23
CA ASP A 296 -22.76 -12.51 -0.83
C ASP A 296 -21.31 -12.14 -0.50
N TYR A 297 -20.34 -12.85 -1.04
CA TYR A 297 -18.92 -12.47 -0.92
C TYR A 297 -18.64 -11.05 -1.43
N THR A 298 -19.23 -10.66 -2.57
CA THR A 298 -19.06 -9.30 -3.12
C THR A 298 -19.66 -8.25 -2.21
N LYS A 299 -20.85 -8.52 -1.64
CA LYS A 299 -21.52 -7.64 -0.67
C LYS A 299 -20.68 -7.45 0.57
N GLU A 300 -20.15 -8.53 1.13
CA GLU A 300 -19.28 -8.51 2.31
C GLU A 300 -17.96 -7.79 2.04
N LEU A 301 -17.34 -8.03 0.88
CA LEU A 301 -16.10 -7.35 0.47
C LEU A 301 -16.28 -5.83 0.39
N ILE A 302 -17.41 -5.35 -0.13
CA ILE A 302 -17.76 -3.93 -0.18
C ILE A 302 -18.03 -3.39 1.24
N ALA A 303 -18.72 -4.15 2.08
CA ALA A 303 -19.08 -3.75 3.45
C ALA A 303 -17.87 -3.71 4.41
N CYS A 304 -16.74 -4.34 4.06
CA CYS A 304 -15.49 -4.26 4.82
C CYS A 304 -14.80 -2.88 4.71
N LEU A 305 -15.19 -2.04 3.73
CA LEU A 305 -14.56 -0.73 3.52
C LEU A 305 -15.13 0.31 4.50
N PRO A 306 -14.27 1.10 5.18
CA PRO A 306 -14.74 2.17 6.05
C PRO A 306 -15.45 3.26 5.23
N PRO A 307 -16.72 3.59 5.52
CA PRO A 307 -17.44 4.64 4.80
C PRO A 307 -16.93 6.04 5.19
N LEU A 308 -16.76 6.93 4.20
CA LEU A 308 -16.38 8.32 4.45
C LEU A 308 -17.52 9.19 4.98
N LYS A 309 -18.79 8.90 4.64
CA LYS A 309 -19.92 9.77 5.00
C LYS A 309 -20.46 9.53 6.41
N ASN A 310 -20.48 8.28 6.86
CA ASN A 310 -21.06 7.91 8.15
C ASN A 310 -20.00 7.29 9.05
N LYS A 311 -19.92 7.70 10.32
CA LYS A 311 -19.09 7.02 11.31
C LYS A 311 -19.81 5.78 11.80
N ILE A 312 -19.18 4.63 11.68
CA ILE A 312 -19.74 3.34 12.13
C ILE A 312 -18.95 2.82 13.32
N ASP A 313 -19.64 2.05 14.16
CA ASP A 313 -19.00 1.49 15.36
C ASP A 313 -18.07 0.34 15.03
N ARG A 314 -18.45 -0.50 14.06
CA ARG A 314 -17.71 -1.69 13.66
C ARG A 314 -17.80 -1.91 12.16
N LEU A 315 -16.70 -2.36 11.53
CA LEU A 315 -16.67 -2.78 10.14
C LEU A 315 -17.23 -4.20 9.99
N SER A 316 -17.93 -4.46 8.90
CA SER A 316 -18.33 -5.82 8.54
C SER A 316 -17.10 -6.70 8.31
N ILE A 317 -17.24 -7.99 8.59
CA ILE A 317 -16.18 -9.00 8.45
C ILE A 317 -16.73 -10.14 7.61
N ILE A 318 -15.95 -10.64 6.67
CA ILE A 318 -16.28 -11.82 5.88
C ILE A 318 -16.24 -13.05 6.81
N SER A 319 -17.38 -13.40 7.39
CA SER A 319 -17.46 -14.42 8.46
C SER A 319 -17.79 -15.83 7.97
N ASN A 320 -18.41 -15.95 6.78
CA ASN A 320 -19.01 -17.23 6.35
C ASN A 320 -18.11 -18.10 5.46
N PHE A 321 -16.90 -17.64 5.14
CA PHE A 321 -16.02 -18.31 4.19
C PHE A 321 -14.63 -18.67 4.74
N SER A 322 -14.33 -18.32 6.01
CA SER A 322 -13.08 -18.76 6.64
C SER A 322 -13.25 -20.23 7.08
N SER A 323 -12.34 -21.09 6.63
CA SER A 323 -12.25 -22.50 7.05
C SER A 323 -11.86 -22.69 8.52
N ASP A 324 -11.57 -21.62 9.24
CA ASP A 324 -11.24 -21.65 10.66
C ASP A 324 -12.53 -21.45 11.48
N GLU A 325 -13.22 -22.58 11.73
CA GLU A 325 -14.44 -22.61 12.55
C GLU A 325 -14.27 -22.03 13.96
N GLN A 326 -13.05 -21.93 14.47
CA GLN A 326 -12.77 -21.48 15.84
C GLN A 326 -12.71 -19.96 16.02
N THR A 327 -12.40 -19.18 14.99
CA THR A 327 -12.46 -17.72 15.04
C THR A 327 -13.89 -17.18 15.01
N VAL A 328 -14.82 -18.01 14.61
CA VAL A 328 -16.24 -17.66 14.42
C VAL A 328 -17.00 -17.52 15.74
N ASP A 329 -16.61 -18.23 16.81
CA ASP A 329 -17.38 -18.22 18.07
C ASP A 329 -17.22 -16.95 18.92
N LEU A 330 -16.10 -16.25 18.85
CA LEU A 330 -15.93 -14.93 19.51
C LEU A 330 -16.76 -13.83 18.82
N PHE A 331 -17.09 -14.02 17.55
CA PHE A 331 -17.76 -13.03 16.71
C PHE A 331 -19.22 -13.39 16.35
N LYS A 332 -19.66 -14.64 16.58
CA LYS A 332 -21.02 -15.12 16.24
C LYS A 332 -22.14 -14.58 17.11
N GLN A 333 -21.85 -13.90 18.23
CA GLN A 333 -22.90 -13.55 19.20
C GLN A 333 -23.69 -12.26 18.93
N LYS A 334 -23.41 -11.50 17.86
CA LYS A 334 -24.32 -10.42 17.45
C LYS A 334 -24.33 -10.28 15.93
N LYS A 335 -25.49 -10.43 15.29
CA LYS A 335 -25.84 -9.71 14.05
C LYS A 335 -25.71 -8.21 14.35
N LEU A 336 -24.47 -7.68 14.35
CA LEU A 336 -24.23 -6.25 14.39
C LEU A 336 -24.39 -5.76 12.95
N ILE A 337 -25.59 -5.31 12.64
CA ILE A 337 -25.86 -4.32 11.60
C ILE A 337 -24.83 -3.21 11.83
N ASP A 338 -24.19 -2.72 10.77
CA ASP A 338 -23.33 -1.53 10.78
C ASP A 338 -24.02 -0.41 11.54
N ARG A 339 -23.76 -0.29 12.85
CA ARG A 339 -24.41 0.71 13.67
C ARG A 339 -23.78 2.05 13.33
N ILE A 340 -24.53 2.88 12.66
CA ILE A 340 -24.16 4.29 12.45
C ILE A 340 -24.18 4.97 13.82
N ILE A 341 -23.06 5.54 14.22
CA ILE A 341 -22.93 6.32 15.44
C ILE A 341 -23.63 7.66 15.21
N SER A 342 -24.54 8.04 16.12
CA SER A 342 -25.25 9.31 16.01
C SER A 342 -24.33 10.51 16.24
N ASN A 343 -24.65 11.66 15.64
CA ASN A 343 -23.88 12.90 15.84
C ASN A 343 -23.78 13.29 17.32
N LYS A 344 -24.81 12.99 18.11
CA LYS A 344 -24.80 13.25 19.56
C LYS A 344 -23.75 12.39 20.27
N GLU A 345 -23.73 11.09 20.00
CA GLU A 345 -22.72 10.18 20.58
C GLU A 345 -21.28 10.60 20.20
N ILE A 346 -21.08 11.10 18.96
CA ILE A 346 -19.78 11.61 18.52
C ILE A 346 -19.40 12.86 19.33
N GLN A 347 -20.29 13.84 19.47
CA GLN A 347 -20.04 15.07 20.22
C GLN A 347 -19.82 14.81 21.71
N ASP A 348 -20.57 13.88 22.31
CA ASP A 348 -20.40 13.50 23.71
C ASP A 348 -19.01 12.87 23.94
N ARG A 349 -18.56 12.01 23.01
CA ARG A 349 -17.21 11.42 23.07
C ARG A 349 -16.10 12.45 22.83
N GLU A 350 -16.28 13.39 21.91
CA GLU A 350 -15.31 14.46 21.65
C GLU A 350 -15.09 15.33 22.90
N LYS A 351 -16.18 15.71 23.60
CA LYS A 351 -16.11 16.44 24.87
C LYS A 351 -15.43 15.62 25.95
N ASP A 352 -15.83 14.34 26.12
CA ASP A 352 -15.24 13.44 27.11
C ASP A 352 -13.73 13.25 26.91
N VAL A 353 -13.25 13.26 25.65
CA VAL A 353 -11.81 13.15 25.33
C VAL A 353 -11.06 14.43 25.70
N ILE A 354 -11.57 15.60 25.32
CA ILE A 354 -10.89 16.90 25.54
C ILE A 354 -10.82 17.25 27.03
N ASP A 355 -11.83 16.85 27.82
CA ASP A 355 -11.85 17.08 29.26
C ASP A 355 -10.87 16.21 30.06
N LYS A 356 -10.21 15.22 29.40
CA LYS A 356 -9.24 14.35 30.04
C LYS A 356 -7.85 14.98 30.10
N LYS A 357 -7.04 14.41 30.98
CA LYS A 357 -5.64 14.82 31.16
C LYS A 357 -4.83 14.58 29.88
N VAL A 358 -3.97 15.56 29.51
CA VAL A 358 -2.95 15.39 28.47
C VAL A 358 -1.95 14.31 28.90
N LEU A 359 -1.80 13.26 28.08
CA LEU A 359 -0.83 12.19 28.31
C LEU A 359 0.48 12.45 27.56
N LEU A 360 0.40 12.93 26.30
CA LEU A 360 1.56 13.29 25.49
C LEU A 360 1.43 14.74 25.03
N SER A 361 2.46 15.55 25.25
CA SER A 361 2.56 16.91 24.72
C SER A 361 3.87 17.07 23.98
N VAL A 362 3.79 17.48 22.73
CA VAL A 362 4.92 17.76 21.84
C VAL A 362 4.90 19.26 21.54
N LYS A 363 6.03 19.96 21.81
CA LYS A 363 6.11 21.41 21.62
C LYS A 363 7.35 21.80 20.81
N ASN A 364 7.13 22.54 19.71
CA ASN A 364 8.15 23.12 18.83
C ASN A 364 9.20 22.11 18.36
N LEU A 365 8.77 20.86 18.10
CA LEU A 365 9.67 19.77 17.72
C LEU A 365 10.21 19.95 16.31
N THR A 366 11.53 19.99 16.20
CA THR A 366 12.25 20.04 14.89
C THR A 366 13.26 18.89 14.82
N VAL A 367 13.23 18.15 13.71
CA VAL A 367 14.12 17.01 13.47
C VAL A 367 14.84 17.19 12.13
N GLU A 368 16.15 17.00 12.14
CA GLU A 368 16.99 17.01 10.96
C GLU A 368 17.63 15.65 10.72
N LEU A 369 17.60 15.16 9.48
CA LEU A 369 18.32 13.96 9.05
C LEU A 369 19.19 14.34 7.84
N ASN A 370 20.47 13.99 7.90
CA ASN A 370 21.43 14.31 6.82
C ASN A 370 21.41 15.79 6.38
N LYS A 371 21.31 16.71 7.33
CA LYS A 371 21.21 18.18 7.12
C LYS A 371 19.91 18.64 6.46
N ALA A 372 18.94 17.76 6.24
CA ALA A 372 17.61 18.12 5.76
C ALA A 372 16.63 18.19 6.93
N THR A 373 15.86 19.25 7.06
CA THR A 373 14.78 19.37 8.03
C THR A 373 13.63 18.50 7.59
N ILE A 374 13.32 17.46 8.39
CA ILE A 374 12.24 16.50 8.13
C ILE A 374 10.97 16.89 8.89
N LEU A 375 11.13 17.34 10.16
CA LEU A 375 10.04 17.90 10.96
C LEU A 375 10.39 19.34 11.30
N ASN A 376 9.42 20.24 11.14
CA ASN A 376 9.59 21.66 11.37
C ASN A 376 8.51 22.18 12.33
N ASN A 377 8.92 22.56 13.54
CA ASN A 377 8.07 23.23 14.53
C ASN A 377 6.75 22.49 14.84
N ILE A 378 6.80 21.18 15.05
CA ILE A 378 5.64 20.33 15.34
C ILE A 378 5.15 20.58 16.79
N THR A 379 3.87 20.94 16.94
CA THR A 379 3.23 21.16 18.26
C THR A 379 1.83 20.54 18.27
N PHE A 380 1.58 19.62 19.22
CA PHE A 380 0.27 18.99 19.44
C PHE A 380 0.21 18.29 20.79
N GLU A 381 -1.00 17.93 21.20
CA GLU A 381 -1.28 17.20 22.44
C GLU A 381 -2.19 16.00 22.18
N VAL A 382 -1.99 14.93 22.96
CA VAL A 382 -2.82 13.71 22.96
C VAL A 382 -3.37 13.49 24.35
N TYR A 383 -4.69 13.31 24.44
CA TYR A 383 -5.40 13.14 25.71
C TYR A 383 -5.48 11.66 26.11
N THR A 384 -5.62 11.38 27.39
CA THR A 384 -5.71 10.01 27.92
C THR A 384 -6.93 9.29 27.32
N GLY A 385 -6.73 8.11 26.73
CA GLY A 385 -7.78 7.29 26.12
C GLY A 385 -8.25 7.79 24.74
N GLU A 386 -7.56 8.81 24.19
CA GLU A 386 -7.78 9.31 22.83
C GLU A 386 -7.12 8.42 21.78
N THR A 387 -7.72 8.33 20.61
CA THR A 387 -7.04 7.92 19.39
C THR A 387 -6.87 9.13 18.48
N LEU A 388 -5.63 9.65 18.39
CA LEU A 388 -5.26 10.72 17.47
C LEU A 388 -4.82 10.13 16.13
N GLY A 389 -5.57 10.41 15.07
CA GLY A 389 -5.20 10.05 13.70
C GLY A 389 -4.12 10.96 13.14
N LEU A 390 -3.16 10.40 12.42
CA LEU A 390 -2.13 11.15 11.72
C LEU A 390 -2.13 10.77 10.24
N VAL A 391 -2.47 11.73 9.37
CA VAL A 391 -2.54 11.53 7.91
C VAL A 391 -1.62 12.48 7.16
N GLY A 392 -1.22 12.10 5.95
CA GLY A 392 -0.40 12.89 5.04
C GLY A 392 0.30 12.00 4.01
N GLU A 393 0.88 12.63 2.99
CA GLU A 393 1.64 11.95 1.92
C GLU A 393 2.83 11.15 2.47
N SER A 394 3.30 10.17 1.67
CA SER A 394 4.54 9.45 2.00
C SER A 394 5.72 10.43 2.05
N GLY A 395 6.59 10.25 3.05
CA GLY A 395 7.74 11.14 3.24
C GLY A 395 7.42 12.50 3.90
N CYS A 396 6.17 12.79 4.32
CA CYS A 396 5.89 14.04 5.03
C CYS A 396 6.37 14.08 6.50
N GLY A 397 6.97 12.98 7.02
CA GLY A 397 7.56 12.94 8.35
C GLY A 397 6.81 12.11 9.39
N LYS A 398 5.71 11.42 9.07
CA LYS A 398 4.88 10.62 10.02
C LYS A 398 5.70 9.61 10.83
N SER A 399 6.43 8.73 10.14
CA SER A 399 7.27 7.72 10.81
C SER A 399 8.52 8.32 11.48
N THR A 400 8.98 9.50 11.04
CA THR A 400 10.02 10.25 11.74
C THR A 400 9.49 10.76 13.08
N LEU A 401 8.27 11.29 13.11
CA LEU A 401 7.62 11.76 14.33
C LEU A 401 7.44 10.60 15.34
N SER A 402 6.91 9.45 14.91
CA SER A 402 6.74 8.28 15.78
C SER A 402 8.07 7.79 16.38
N LYS A 403 9.12 7.70 15.56
CA LYS A 403 10.47 7.32 16.00
C LYS A 403 11.09 8.33 16.98
N THR A 404 10.83 9.63 16.78
CA THR A 404 11.33 10.69 17.67
C THR A 404 10.59 10.68 19.01
N ILE A 405 9.28 10.43 19.04
CA ILE A 405 8.51 10.26 20.29
C ILE A 405 9.06 9.08 21.12
N LEU A 406 9.47 8.00 20.47
CA LEU A 406 10.10 6.83 21.12
C LEU A 406 11.58 7.06 21.46
N LYS A 407 12.12 8.23 21.11
CA LYS A 407 13.56 8.52 21.21
C LYS A 407 14.43 7.45 20.51
N LEU A 408 14.01 7.06 19.32
CA LEU A 408 14.79 6.26 18.37
C LEU A 408 15.52 7.16 17.36
N LEU A 409 15.11 8.44 17.28
CA LEU A 409 15.75 9.50 16.51
C LEU A 409 15.92 10.72 17.43
N GLU A 410 17.03 11.42 17.28
CA GLU A 410 17.31 12.64 18.02
C GLU A 410 16.55 13.83 17.42
N ALA A 411 16.05 14.70 18.28
CA ALA A 411 15.47 15.97 17.92
C ALA A 411 16.56 17.07 17.93
N LYS A 412 16.51 17.98 16.97
CA LYS A 412 17.38 19.17 16.95
C LYS A 412 16.95 20.16 18.03
N GLN A 413 15.63 20.36 18.18
CA GLN A 413 15.03 21.22 19.19
C GLN A 413 13.59 20.80 19.48
N GLY A 414 13.04 21.33 20.57
CA GLY A 414 11.68 21.07 21.01
C GLY A 414 11.63 20.20 22.26
N ASN A 415 10.40 19.96 22.75
CA ASN A 415 10.15 19.19 23.95
C ASN A 415 9.10 18.12 23.69
N ILE A 416 9.30 16.93 24.26
CA ILE A 416 8.31 15.84 24.29
C ILE A 416 8.07 15.48 25.76
N LEU A 417 6.86 15.78 26.24
CA LEU A 417 6.42 15.49 27.60
C LEU A 417 5.45 14.31 27.57
N PHE A 418 5.77 13.22 28.24
CA PHE A 418 4.87 12.09 28.45
C PHE A 418 4.49 12.01 29.90
N ASP A 419 3.22 12.24 30.23
CA ASP A 419 2.69 12.44 31.58
C ASP A 419 3.44 13.60 32.26
N LYS A 420 4.42 13.31 33.12
CA LYS A 420 5.28 14.27 33.80
C LYS A 420 6.76 14.19 33.41
N TYR A 421 7.10 13.34 32.43
CA TYR A 421 8.49 13.06 32.05
C TYR A 421 8.83 13.68 30.70
N GLU A 422 9.91 14.47 30.66
CA GLU A 422 10.43 15.04 29.43
C GLU A 422 11.39 14.06 28.75
N ILE A 423 10.89 13.34 27.74
CA ILE A 423 11.57 12.19 27.11
C ILE A 423 12.94 12.56 26.55
N LEU A 424 13.06 13.73 25.90
CA LEU A 424 14.28 14.12 25.18
C LEU A 424 15.46 14.39 26.12
N LYS A 425 15.20 14.75 27.40
CA LYS A 425 16.26 15.03 28.39
C LYS A 425 16.94 13.78 28.94
N PHE A 426 16.33 12.59 28.79
CA PHE A 426 16.93 11.38 29.34
C PHE A 426 18.07 10.87 28.48
N PRO A 427 19.22 10.44 29.05
CA PRO A 427 20.22 9.68 28.33
C PRO A 427 19.66 8.36 27.80
N ASP A 428 20.15 7.88 26.66
CA ASP A 428 19.62 6.68 25.98
C ASP A 428 19.68 5.42 26.85
N ASN A 429 20.68 5.32 27.71
CA ASN A 429 20.85 4.20 28.64
C ASN A 429 20.20 4.40 30.02
N SER A 430 19.35 5.42 30.19
CA SER A 430 18.75 5.70 31.49
C SER A 430 17.68 4.67 31.87
N ASN A 431 17.65 4.29 33.14
CA ASN A 431 16.61 3.42 33.69
C ASN A 431 15.20 4.03 33.57
N LEU A 432 15.10 5.37 33.58
CA LEU A 432 13.84 6.08 33.40
C LEU A 432 13.32 5.94 31.96
N LEU A 433 14.17 6.12 30.94
CA LEU A 433 13.79 5.91 29.54
C LEU A 433 13.36 4.45 29.30
N ARG A 434 14.05 3.48 29.93
CA ARG A 434 13.64 2.07 29.87
C ARG A 434 12.26 1.85 30.48
N LYS A 435 11.92 2.49 31.59
CA LYS A 435 10.57 2.43 32.18
C LYS A 435 9.53 3.07 31.28
N LEU A 436 9.82 4.24 30.67
CA LEU A 436 8.92 4.90 29.74
C LEU A 436 8.66 4.06 28.48
N ARG A 437 9.69 3.38 27.95
CA ARG A 437 9.55 2.45 26.81
C ARG A 437 8.66 1.23 27.12
N LYS A 438 8.42 0.90 28.40
CA LYS A 438 7.40 -0.07 28.79
C LYS A 438 5.99 0.48 28.57
N ASP A 439 5.77 1.75 28.91
CA ASP A 439 4.47 2.40 28.84
C ASP A 439 4.12 2.88 27.41
N ILE A 440 5.13 3.08 26.55
CA ILE A 440 4.99 3.54 25.16
C ILE A 440 5.45 2.43 24.22
N GLN A 441 4.54 1.88 23.43
CA GLN A 441 4.83 0.82 22.46
C GLN A 441 4.52 1.26 21.05
N ILE A 442 5.11 0.57 20.06
CA ILE A 442 4.87 0.81 18.65
C ILE A 442 4.56 -0.50 17.91
N ILE A 443 3.58 -0.42 17.01
CA ILE A 443 3.29 -1.44 16.01
C ILE A 443 3.78 -0.89 14.67
N PHE A 444 4.82 -1.51 14.11
CA PHE A 444 5.47 -1.06 12.88
C PHE A 444 4.69 -1.43 11.63
N GLN A 445 4.94 -0.70 10.56
CA GLN A 445 4.31 -0.83 9.24
C GLN A 445 4.46 -2.23 8.63
N ASN A 446 5.64 -2.83 8.70
CA ASN A 446 5.91 -4.14 8.07
C ASN A 446 6.09 -5.23 9.13
N PRO A 447 5.11 -6.15 9.28
CA PRO A 447 5.20 -7.23 10.25
C PRO A 447 6.30 -8.24 9.93
N TYR A 448 6.68 -8.41 8.65
CA TYR A 448 7.78 -9.31 8.25
C TYR A 448 9.13 -8.85 8.81
N ASN A 449 9.41 -7.54 8.71
CA ASN A 449 10.66 -6.97 9.21
C ASN A 449 10.67 -6.78 10.73
N SER A 450 9.49 -6.86 11.37
CA SER A 450 9.33 -6.61 12.80
C SER A 450 9.49 -7.87 13.65
N LEU A 451 9.39 -9.05 13.06
CA LEU A 451 9.49 -10.33 13.74
C LEU A 451 10.83 -11.00 13.41
N ASN A 452 11.54 -11.49 14.43
CA ASN A 452 12.76 -12.27 14.22
C ASN A 452 12.37 -13.67 13.70
N PRO A 453 12.78 -14.05 12.47
CA PRO A 453 12.39 -15.34 11.87
C PRO A 453 12.97 -16.57 12.58
N ARG A 454 13.96 -16.38 13.48
CA ARG A 454 14.61 -17.46 14.23
C ARG A 454 13.96 -17.74 15.58
N LEU A 455 13.06 -16.90 16.03
CA LEU A 455 12.32 -17.06 17.29
C LEU A 455 10.94 -17.63 17.02
N THR A 456 10.44 -18.48 17.93
CA THR A 456 9.03 -18.88 17.90
C THR A 456 8.14 -17.70 18.28
N ILE A 457 6.84 -17.80 17.98
CA ILE A 457 5.87 -16.75 18.33
C ILE A 457 5.82 -16.54 19.84
N GLY A 458 5.83 -17.62 20.62
CA GLY A 458 5.88 -17.55 22.08
C GLY A 458 7.11 -16.80 22.59
N GLN A 459 8.29 -17.12 22.06
CA GLN A 459 9.54 -16.42 22.39
C GLN A 459 9.47 -14.93 22.01
N THR A 460 8.96 -14.61 20.83
CA THR A 460 8.84 -13.24 20.32
C THR A 460 7.93 -12.36 21.21
N ILE A 461 6.79 -12.90 21.69
CA ILE A 461 5.87 -12.17 22.57
C ILE A 461 6.42 -12.11 24.01
N MET A 462 7.19 -13.12 24.47
CA MET A 462 7.85 -13.11 25.77
C MET A 462 9.04 -12.15 25.87
N GLU A 463 9.74 -11.89 24.78
CA GLU A 463 10.98 -11.12 24.74
C GLU A 463 10.85 -9.75 25.47
N PRO A 464 9.83 -8.91 25.21
CA PRO A 464 9.65 -7.65 25.95
C PRO A 464 9.53 -7.86 27.46
N MET A 465 8.82 -8.89 27.91
CA MET A 465 8.65 -9.19 29.35
C MET A 465 9.97 -9.59 30.01
N ILE A 466 10.84 -10.30 29.29
CA ILE A 466 12.19 -10.66 29.75
C ILE A 466 13.07 -9.43 29.84
N ILE A 467 13.10 -8.60 28.79
CA ILE A 467 13.90 -7.37 28.74
C ILE A 467 13.52 -6.42 29.85
N HIS A 468 12.22 -6.18 30.05
CA HIS A 468 11.71 -5.24 31.07
C HIS A 468 11.56 -5.86 32.46
N LYS A 469 11.84 -7.15 32.60
CA LYS A 469 11.75 -7.92 33.87
C LYS A 469 10.37 -7.79 34.53
N THR A 470 9.30 -7.77 33.76
CA THR A 470 7.92 -7.61 34.25
C THR A 470 7.41 -8.87 34.93
N GLU A 471 7.83 -10.04 34.43
CA GLU A 471 7.51 -11.33 35.05
C GLU A 471 8.78 -12.22 35.01
N LYS A 472 9.08 -12.85 36.14
CA LYS A 472 10.30 -13.67 36.30
C LYS A 472 10.08 -15.13 35.93
N LYS A 473 8.89 -15.68 36.23
CA LYS A 473 8.60 -17.10 36.04
C LYS A 473 8.21 -17.40 34.62
N TYR A 474 8.87 -18.38 34.00
CA TYR A 474 8.55 -18.82 32.63
C TYR A 474 7.09 -19.25 32.47
N THR A 475 6.55 -20.03 33.42
CA THR A 475 5.15 -20.51 33.38
C THR A 475 4.15 -19.35 33.31
N LYS A 476 4.33 -18.32 34.15
CA LYS A 476 3.46 -17.13 34.11
C LYS A 476 3.60 -16.33 32.81
N ARG A 477 4.82 -16.20 32.28
CA ARG A 477 5.00 -15.57 30.95
C ARG A 477 4.27 -16.35 29.87
N LYS A 478 4.33 -17.69 29.90
CA LYS A 478 3.62 -18.55 28.95
C LYS A 478 2.11 -18.35 29.03
N GLU A 479 1.52 -18.36 30.22
CA GLU A 479 0.09 -18.09 30.45
C GLU A 479 -0.34 -16.71 29.91
N ILE A 480 0.48 -15.67 30.11
CA ILE A 480 0.22 -14.33 29.56
C ILE A 480 0.23 -14.38 28.03
N VAL A 481 1.22 -15.04 27.41
CA VAL A 481 1.30 -15.17 25.95
C VAL A 481 0.09 -15.91 25.38
N GLU A 482 -0.30 -17.02 25.98
CA GLU A 482 -1.48 -17.80 25.56
C GLU A 482 -2.76 -16.94 25.65
N THR A 483 -2.91 -16.15 26.72
CA THR A 483 -4.00 -15.17 26.86
C THR A 483 -3.97 -14.10 25.77
N LEU A 484 -2.78 -13.57 25.44
CA LEU A 484 -2.62 -12.57 24.40
C LEU A 484 -2.88 -13.15 23.00
N LEU A 485 -2.45 -14.38 22.73
CA LEU A 485 -2.76 -15.07 21.47
C LEU A 485 -4.27 -15.23 21.30
N LYS A 486 -4.99 -15.69 22.33
CA LYS A 486 -6.47 -15.73 22.30
C LYS A 486 -7.09 -14.36 22.07
N LEU A 487 -6.58 -13.32 22.75
CA LEU A 487 -7.08 -11.94 22.63
C LEU A 487 -6.99 -11.43 21.18
N VAL A 488 -5.92 -11.78 20.46
CA VAL A 488 -5.75 -11.38 19.05
C VAL A 488 -6.35 -12.37 18.06
N GLY A 489 -7.08 -13.41 18.54
CA GLY A 489 -7.77 -14.40 17.70
C GLY A 489 -6.81 -15.41 17.05
N LEU A 490 -5.76 -15.82 17.76
CA LEU A 490 -4.85 -16.89 17.38
C LEU A 490 -4.94 -18.04 18.37
N GLU A 491 -4.72 -19.26 17.87
CA GLU A 491 -4.70 -20.47 18.71
C GLU A 491 -3.48 -20.52 19.60
N GLU A 492 -3.59 -21.19 20.76
CA GLU A 492 -2.47 -21.43 21.67
C GLU A 492 -1.35 -22.25 21.04
N THR A 493 -1.69 -23.15 20.13
CA THR A 493 -0.76 -23.97 19.32
C THR A 493 0.22 -23.11 18.51
N SER A 494 -0.14 -21.84 18.23
CA SER A 494 0.73 -20.85 17.58
C SER A 494 2.00 -20.54 18.37
N PHE A 495 2.04 -20.83 19.66
CA PHE A 495 3.15 -20.52 20.55
C PHE A 495 4.49 -21.11 20.06
N GLU A 496 4.49 -22.36 19.59
CA GLU A 496 5.70 -23.08 19.17
C GLU A 496 6.05 -22.87 17.69
N ARG A 497 5.18 -22.21 16.92
CA ARG A 497 5.36 -21.98 15.49
C ARG A 497 6.23 -20.76 15.20
N TYR A 498 6.80 -20.71 14.00
CA TYR A 498 7.67 -19.63 13.54
C TYR A 498 6.92 -18.58 12.68
N PRO A 499 7.42 -17.32 12.61
CA PRO A 499 6.76 -16.27 11.85
C PRO A 499 6.48 -16.61 10.37
N HIS A 500 7.33 -17.38 9.71
CA HIS A 500 7.16 -17.73 8.31
C HIS A 500 5.97 -18.66 8.02
N GLU A 501 5.42 -19.31 9.04
CA GLU A 501 4.24 -20.20 8.93
C GLU A 501 2.92 -19.43 8.99
N PHE A 502 2.94 -18.11 9.15
CA PHE A 502 1.76 -17.27 9.32
C PHE A 502 1.54 -16.32 8.14
N SER A 503 0.26 -16.04 7.84
CA SER A 503 -0.14 -15.03 6.87
C SER A 503 0.24 -13.60 7.34
N GLY A 504 0.20 -12.61 6.44
CA GLY A 504 0.48 -11.21 6.78
C GLY A 504 -0.41 -10.68 7.91
N GLY A 505 -1.71 -10.95 7.85
CA GLY A 505 -2.67 -10.55 8.89
C GLY A 505 -2.45 -11.26 10.22
N GLN A 506 -2.10 -12.55 10.21
CA GLN A 506 -1.74 -13.29 11.42
C GLN A 506 -0.45 -12.75 12.05
N ARG A 507 0.57 -12.43 11.25
CA ARG A 507 1.80 -11.78 11.74
C ARG A 507 1.51 -10.41 12.36
N GLN A 508 0.58 -9.65 11.77
CA GLN A 508 0.16 -8.36 12.33
C GLN A 508 -0.50 -8.54 13.71
N ARG A 509 -1.35 -9.56 13.88
CA ARG A 509 -1.93 -9.92 15.18
C ARG A 509 -0.86 -10.29 16.20
N ILE A 510 0.20 -11.00 15.79
CA ILE A 510 1.36 -11.31 16.65
C ILE A 510 2.10 -10.03 17.06
N CYS A 511 2.31 -9.06 16.15
CA CYS A 511 2.91 -7.78 16.48
C CYS A 511 2.06 -6.98 17.48
N ILE A 512 0.73 -7.02 17.36
CA ILE A 512 -0.20 -6.42 18.32
C ILE A 512 -0.07 -7.11 19.69
N ALA A 513 -0.08 -8.46 19.75
CA ALA A 513 0.09 -9.22 20.98
C ALA A 513 1.43 -8.89 21.68
N ARG A 514 2.53 -8.79 20.90
CA ARG A 514 3.85 -8.39 21.42
C ARG A 514 3.83 -6.99 22.03
N ALA A 515 3.19 -6.02 21.37
CA ALA A 515 3.08 -4.67 21.91
C ALA A 515 2.26 -4.62 23.22
N LEU A 516 1.24 -5.46 23.33
CA LEU A 516 0.40 -5.56 24.54
C LEU A 516 1.06 -6.31 25.71
N ALA A 517 2.12 -7.09 25.47
CA ALA A 517 2.78 -7.93 26.47
C ALA A 517 3.31 -7.15 27.70
N LEU A 518 3.54 -5.85 27.55
CA LEU A 518 3.98 -4.95 28.62
C LEU A 518 2.85 -4.17 29.29
N ASN A 519 1.59 -4.37 28.86
CA ASN A 519 0.44 -3.58 29.30
C ASN A 519 0.69 -2.06 29.20
N PRO A 520 0.95 -1.55 27.97
CA PRO A 520 1.31 -0.15 27.75
C PRO A 520 0.13 0.80 28.04
N ARG A 521 0.45 2.07 28.29
CA ARG A 521 -0.55 3.17 28.38
C ARG A 521 -0.76 3.87 27.05
N PHE A 522 0.23 3.76 26.14
CA PHE A 522 0.27 4.48 24.88
C PHE A 522 0.81 3.60 23.76
N ILE A 523 0.10 3.56 22.65
CA ILE A 523 0.52 2.78 21.47
C ILE A 523 0.56 3.68 20.24
N ILE A 524 1.63 3.57 19.46
CA ILE A 524 1.72 4.16 18.13
C ILE A 524 1.50 3.05 17.11
N CYS A 525 0.48 3.17 16.25
CA CYS A 525 0.23 2.29 15.13
C CYS A 525 0.76 2.96 13.85
N ASP A 526 1.97 2.58 13.40
CA ASP A 526 2.62 3.20 12.24
C ASP A 526 2.27 2.40 10.97
N GLU A 527 1.26 2.87 10.22
CA GLU A 527 0.73 2.26 8.99
C GLU A 527 0.47 0.74 9.11
N SER A 528 -0.02 0.31 10.27
CA SER A 528 -0.11 -1.09 10.70
C SER A 528 -1.09 -1.97 9.90
N VAL A 529 -1.85 -1.39 8.96
CA VAL A 529 -2.84 -2.11 8.15
C VAL A 529 -2.68 -1.90 6.64
N SER A 530 -1.73 -1.07 6.20
CA SER A 530 -1.60 -0.63 4.80
C SER A 530 -1.21 -1.74 3.81
N ALA A 531 -0.59 -2.82 4.28
CA ALA A 531 -0.16 -3.95 3.44
C ALA A 531 -1.11 -5.16 3.51
N LEU A 532 -2.32 -4.97 4.06
CA LEU A 532 -3.29 -6.04 4.27
C LEU A 532 -4.46 -5.92 3.28
N ASP A 533 -5.03 -7.07 2.91
CA ASP A 533 -6.28 -7.10 2.14
C ASP A 533 -7.43 -6.46 2.91
N VAL A 534 -8.42 -5.94 2.20
CA VAL A 534 -9.54 -5.17 2.76
C VAL A 534 -10.26 -5.92 3.90
N SER A 535 -10.50 -7.23 3.76
CA SER A 535 -11.18 -8.01 4.80
C SER A 535 -10.31 -8.22 6.05
N VAL A 536 -9.03 -8.52 5.85
CA VAL A 536 -8.06 -8.66 6.96
C VAL A 536 -7.83 -7.31 7.63
N GLN A 537 -7.77 -6.23 6.85
CA GLN A 537 -7.69 -4.86 7.36
C GLN A 537 -8.88 -4.54 8.27
N ALA A 538 -10.13 -4.83 7.83
CA ALA A 538 -11.33 -4.62 8.66
C ALA A 538 -11.27 -5.40 9.98
N GLN A 539 -10.80 -6.64 9.96
CA GLN A 539 -10.62 -7.46 11.16
C GLN A 539 -9.60 -6.85 12.13
N ILE A 540 -8.45 -6.37 11.62
CA ILE A 540 -7.40 -5.76 12.46
C ILE A 540 -7.87 -4.41 13.02
N LEU A 541 -8.57 -3.59 12.24
CA LEU A 541 -9.12 -2.32 12.71
C LEU A 541 -10.14 -2.53 13.83
N ASN A 542 -11.07 -3.46 13.67
CA ASN A 542 -12.01 -3.84 14.72
C ASN A 542 -11.29 -4.32 15.98
N LEU A 543 -10.29 -5.20 15.82
CA LEU A 543 -9.47 -5.71 16.93
C LEU A 543 -8.76 -4.57 17.69
N LEU A 544 -8.11 -3.65 16.97
CA LEU A 544 -7.43 -2.51 17.59
C LEU A 544 -8.41 -1.60 18.35
N LYS A 545 -9.62 -1.38 17.80
CA LYS A 545 -10.66 -0.58 18.44
C LYS A 545 -11.18 -1.25 19.72
N GLU A 546 -11.43 -2.57 19.69
CA GLU A 546 -11.82 -3.36 20.87
C GLU A 546 -10.74 -3.34 21.95
N ILE A 547 -9.46 -3.50 21.57
CA ILE A 547 -8.32 -3.42 22.49
C ILE A 547 -8.22 -2.03 23.10
N GLN A 548 -8.33 -0.97 22.30
CA GLN A 548 -8.29 0.42 22.75
C GLN A 548 -9.38 0.70 23.79
N GLN A 549 -10.61 0.26 23.53
CA GLN A 549 -11.74 0.43 24.46
C GLN A 549 -11.56 -0.39 25.74
N LYS A 550 -11.22 -1.68 25.62
CA LYS A 550 -11.07 -2.61 26.75
C LYS A 550 -9.98 -2.19 27.73
N PHE A 551 -8.83 -1.75 27.20
CA PHE A 551 -7.67 -1.38 28.03
C PHE A 551 -7.56 0.14 28.23
N LYS A 552 -8.50 0.94 27.72
CA LYS A 552 -8.50 2.41 27.76
C LYS A 552 -7.17 3.00 27.25
N LEU A 553 -6.63 2.42 26.18
CA LEU A 553 -5.34 2.81 25.61
C LEU A 553 -5.44 4.17 24.94
N THR A 554 -4.36 4.94 25.07
CA THR A 554 -4.16 6.14 24.26
C THR A 554 -3.38 5.76 23.01
N CYS A 555 -3.81 6.23 21.83
CA CYS A 555 -3.22 5.80 20.57
C CYS A 555 -2.87 6.99 19.65
N ILE A 556 -1.75 6.90 18.92
CA ILE A 556 -1.56 7.61 17.65
C ILE A 556 -1.72 6.58 16.53
N PHE A 557 -2.69 6.82 15.66
CA PHE A 557 -2.95 5.95 14.52
C PHE A 557 -2.51 6.64 13.22
N ILE A 558 -1.43 6.13 12.63
CA ILE A 558 -0.83 6.67 11.40
C ILE A 558 -1.33 5.87 10.21
N SER A 559 -1.91 6.56 9.22
CA SER A 559 -2.30 5.98 7.95
C SER A 559 -2.19 7.01 6.84
N HIS A 560 -2.11 6.55 5.60
CA HIS A 560 -2.27 7.39 4.43
C HIS A 560 -3.73 7.40 3.92
N ASP A 561 -4.58 6.50 4.44
CA ASP A 561 -6.01 6.42 4.13
C ASP A 561 -6.84 7.18 5.15
N LEU A 562 -7.55 8.21 4.67
CA LEU A 562 -8.36 9.09 5.51
C LEU A 562 -9.64 8.41 6.00
N SER A 563 -10.22 7.45 5.24
CA SER A 563 -11.41 6.68 5.64
C SER A 563 -11.08 5.78 6.84
N VAL A 564 -9.95 5.09 6.76
CA VAL A 564 -9.43 4.23 7.84
C VAL A 564 -9.12 5.07 9.09
N THR A 565 -8.49 6.24 8.89
CA THR A 565 -8.15 7.14 9.99
C THR A 565 -9.39 7.70 10.64
N ARG A 566 -10.41 8.12 9.88
CA ARG A 566 -11.71 8.56 10.42
C ARG A 566 -12.39 7.49 11.26
N PHE A 567 -12.39 6.24 10.78
CA PHE A 567 -12.98 5.11 11.49
C PHE A 567 -12.34 4.88 12.87
N MET A 568 -11.00 5.02 12.94
CA MET A 568 -10.23 4.75 14.16
C MET A 568 -10.16 5.92 15.14
N SER A 569 -10.25 7.17 14.67
CA SER A 569 -9.77 8.33 15.40
C SER A 569 -10.90 9.20 15.97
N ASP A 570 -10.59 9.86 17.08
CA ASP A 570 -11.42 10.90 17.70
C ASP A 570 -11.07 12.27 17.07
N ARG A 571 -9.77 12.57 16.94
CA ARG A 571 -9.23 13.76 16.27
C ARG A 571 -8.25 13.34 15.19
N ILE A 572 -8.08 14.18 14.17
CA ILE A 572 -7.17 13.95 13.04
C ILE A 572 -6.22 15.13 12.89
N MET A 573 -4.94 14.79 12.76
CA MET A 573 -3.84 15.70 12.48
C MET A 573 -3.35 15.44 11.05
N VAL A 574 -3.37 16.49 10.22
CA VAL A 574 -2.93 16.44 8.83
C VAL A 574 -1.53 17.02 8.71
N MET A 575 -0.59 16.22 8.21
CA MET A 575 0.80 16.62 8.02
C MET A 575 1.15 16.80 6.53
N ARG A 576 1.96 17.83 6.24
CA ARG A 576 2.53 18.06 4.92
C ARG A 576 3.94 18.64 5.04
N LYS A 577 4.91 18.05 4.35
CA LYS A 577 6.32 18.52 4.29
C LYS A 577 6.92 18.85 5.65
N GLY A 578 6.67 17.99 6.64
CA GLY A 578 7.24 18.13 7.98
C GLY A 578 6.49 19.09 8.89
N GLU A 579 5.35 19.64 8.51
CA GLU A 579 4.54 20.57 9.30
C GLU A 579 3.13 20.04 9.52
N ILE A 580 2.50 20.40 10.64
CA ILE A 580 1.07 20.19 10.89
C ILE A 580 0.34 21.34 10.20
N ILE A 581 -0.51 21.02 9.24
CA ILE A 581 -1.27 22.02 8.50
C ILE A 581 -2.72 22.14 8.99
N GLU A 582 -3.29 21.07 9.53
CA GLU A 582 -4.64 21.08 10.06
C GLU A 582 -4.76 20.07 11.21
N LEU A 583 -5.48 20.43 12.27
CA LEU A 583 -5.80 19.58 13.42
C LEU A 583 -7.22 19.93 13.88
N GLY A 584 -8.05 18.90 14.00
CA GLY A 584 -9.45 19.06 14.41
C GLY A 584 -10.08 17.73 14.80
N THR A 585 -11.36 17.73 15.11
CA THR A 585 -12.11 16.49 15.30
C THR A 585 -12.17 15.72 13.97
N ALA A 586 -12.35 14.40 14.04
CA ALA A 586 -12.41 13.58 12.82
C ALA A 586 -13.55 14.05 11.90
N GLU A 587 -14.65 14.54 12.47
CA GLU A 587 -15.80 15.06 11.72
C GLU A 587 -15.49 16.41 11.06
N GLU A 588 -14.80 17.33 11.74
CA GLU A 588 -14.40 18.62 11.16
C GLU A 588 -13.47 18.43 9.96
N ILE A 589 -12.44 17.59 10.12
CA ILE A 589 -11.44 17.34 9.06
C ILE A 589 -12.07 16.70 7.82
N VAL A 590 -13.06 15.82 8.00
CA VAL A 590 -13.68 15.11 6.87
C VAL A 590 -14.84 15.90 6.26
N ASN A 591 -15.71 16.51 7.05
CA ASN A 591 -16.93 17.15 6.55
C ASN A 591 -16.74 18.64 6.22
N THR A 592 -15.86 19.34 6.96
CA THR A 592 -15.63 20.79 6.83
C THR A 592 -14.15 21.17 6.80
N PRO A 593 -13.33 20.54 5.91
CA PRO A 593 -11.91 20.82 5.84
C PRO A 593 -11.65 22.29 5.47
N LYS A 594 -10.78 22.94 6.24
CA LYS A 594 -10.44 24.36 6.05
C LYS A 594 -9.33 24.54 5.03
N ILE A 595 -8.38 23.60 4.99
CA ILE A 595 -7.16 23.69 4.18
C ILE A 595 -7.35 23.01 2.83
N LYS A 596 -6.87 23.64 1.77
CA LYS A 596 -6.95 23.12 0.39
C LYS A 596 -6.33 21.74 0.25
N TYR A 597 -5.20 21.49 0.89
CA TYR A 597 -4.53 20.19 0.85
C TYR A 597 -5.37 19.07 1.49
N THR A 598 -6.05 19.34 2.60
CA THR A 598 -6.95 18.38 3.24
C THR A 598 -8.11 18.03 2.29
N LYS A 599 -8.64 19.02 1.55
CA LYS A 599 -9.66 18.78 0.49
C LYS A 599 -9.10 17.91 -0.63
N GLU A 600 -7.88 18.18 -1.08
CA GLU A 600 -7.19 17.38 -2.12
C GLU A 600 -6.97 15.93 -1.65
N LEU A 601 -6.65 15.71 -0.38
CA LEU A 601 -6.54 14.36 0.21
C LEU A 601 -7.90 13.65 0.25
N LEU A 602 -8.96 14.33 0.67
CA LEU A 602 -10.32 13.80 0.69
C LEU A 602 -10.81 13.43 -0.72
N ASP A 603 -10.59 14.29 -1.69
CA ASP A 603 -10.92 14.05 -3.11
C ASP A 603 -10.10 12.90 -3.72
N SER A 604 -9.02 12.52 -3.07
CA SER A 604 -8.17 11.41 -3.53
C SER A 604 -8.61 10.06 -2.97
N VAL A 605 -9.46 10.04 -1.94
CA VAL A 605 -10.03 8.79 -1.42
C VAL A 605 -11.11 8.28 -2.37
N PRO A 606 -10.99 7.05 -2.88
CA PRO A 606 -12.00 6.46 -3.76
C PRO A 606 -13.36 6.39 -3.04
N GLN A 607 -14.40 6.95 -3.65
CA GLN A 607 -15.75 6.97 -3.06
C GLN A 607 -16.67 6.01 -3.80
N PHE A 608 -17.47 5.24 -3.05
CA PHE A 608 -18.55 4.39 -3.56
C PHE A 608 -19.91 5.09 -3.56
N SER A 609 -19.98 6.41 -3.39
CA SER A 609 -21.25 7.12 -3.47
C SER A 609 -21.62 7.37 -4.92
N LYS A 610 -22.81 6.95 -5.35
CA LYS A 610 -23.44 7.52 -6.54
C LYS A 610 -23.50 9.04 -6.33
N ASN A 611 -22.72 9.80 -7.10
CA ASN A 611 -23.05 11.21 -7.27
C ASN A 611 -24.44 11.23 -7.93
N LYS A 612 -25.45 11.64 -7.16
CA LYS A 612 -26.74 12.02 -7.70
C LYS A 612 -26.59 13.30 -8.46
#